data_a511e30875ef70564137be7ad6dd04be
#
_entry.id   a511e30875ef70564137be7ad6dd04be
#
_cell.length_a   1.000
_cell.length_b   1.000
_cell.length_c   1.000
_cell.angle_alpha   90.00
_cell.angle_beta   90.00
_cell.angle_gamma   90.00
#
_symmetry.space_group_name_H-M   'P 1'
#
loop_
_entity.id
_entity.type
_entity.pdbx_description
1 polymer ?
#
loop_
_entity_poly.entity_id
_entity_poly.type
_entity_poly.pdbx_seq_one_letter_code
_entity_poly.pdbx_strand_id
1 'polypeptide(L)'
;MKRRIVSLFGVTAAAMFLFACTQAVGAEETASSQSSQTTLEETRNRAETQEDLDSQETDGVSADQSSQTAPAVYMTTDISAEGLMNVYHALQAAPAGKVAVKLSTGEPGSNYLRTDLIGDLVQSLDATIVECNTAYGGSRSNTAMHYQVAEDHGYTAIADVDIMDEDGSMTLPVVGGTNLTENYVGSHFENYDYYVILSHFKGHAMAGYGGAIKNISIGIASSEGKSHIHTAGRGGSMWSAPQDPFLESMAEAGKSVADALDGNILYINVMNRLSVDCDCDSNPSEPDMHDIGILASFDPVAVDQACVDLVYAAEDGASLVNRIESRNGLHTLEHAADVGLGSREYELISLDE
;
A
#
# COMPACT_ATOMS: atom_id res chain seq x y z
N MET A 1 13.29 -67.22 -18.86
CA MET A 1 12.11 -67.15 -19.77
C MET A 1 11.85 -65.68 -20.09
N LYS A 2 12.08 -65.33 -21.36
CA LYS A 2 11.88 -63.98 -21.93
C LYS A 2 10.39 -63.78 -22.20
N ARG A 3 9.83 -62.63 -21.85
CA ARG A 3 8.69 -62.04 -22.57
C ARG A 3 8.87 -60.51 -22.66
N ARG A 4 9.07 -60.05 -23.88
CA ARG A 4 8.92 -58.67 -24.38
C ARG A 4 7.45 -58.36 -24.49
N ILE A 5 7.04 -57.13 -24.15
CA ILE A 5 5.82 -56.53 -24.67
C ILE A 5 6.15 -55.10 -25.11
N VAL A 6 5.61 -54.82 -26.28
CA VAL A 6 5.86 -53.80 -27.27
C VAL A 6 5.22 -52.45 -26.90
N SER A 7 5.94 -51.42 -27.25
CA SER A 7 5.53 -49.99 -27.33
C SER A 7 4.36 -49.79 -28.29
N LEU A 8 3.47 -48.89 -27.93
CA LEU A 8 2.54 -48.28 -28.91
C LEU A 8 2.51 -46.77 -28.72
N PHE A 9 3.10 -46.07 -29.69
CA PHE A 9 3.01 -44.61 -29.87
C PHE A 9 1.62 -44.25 -30.35
N GLY A 10 1.01 -43.25 -29.68
CA GLY A 10 -0.19 -42.55 -30.14
C GLY A 10 0.11 -41.08 -30.32
N VAL A 11 0.28 -40.67 -31.56
CA VAL A 11 0.36 -39.28 -32.01
C VAL A 11 -1.09 -38.75 -32.14
N THR A 12 -1.40 -37.66 -31.47
CA THR A 12 -2.61 -36.86 -31.79
C THR A 12 -2.22 -35.42 -32.11
N ALA A 13 -2.68 -35.02 -33.29
CA ALA A 13 -2.36 -33.78 -33.98
C ALA A 13 -3.01 -32.54 -33.33
N ALA A 14 -2.29 -31.44 -33.35
CA ALA A 14 -2.77 -30.09 -33.10
C ALA A 14 -3.62 -29.61 -34.30
N ALA A 15 -4.80 -29.09 -34.02
CA ALA A 15 -5.58 -28.35 -34.98
C ALA A 15 -5.50 -26.85 -34.64
N MET A 16 -4.78 -26.10 -35.50
CA MET A 16 -4.81 -24.62 -35.56
C MET A 16 -6.11 -24.19 -36.22
N PHE A 17 -6.85 -23.31 -35.58
CA PHE A 17 -7.90 -22.51 -36.23
C PHE A 17 -7.36 -21.06 -36.40
N LEU A 18 -7.04 -20.79 -37.68
CA LEU A 18 -6.90 -19.43 -38.21
C LEU A 18 -8.30 -18.90 -38.53
N PHE A 19 -8.68 -17.76 -37.96
CA PHE A 19 -9.78 -16.96 -38.49
C PHE A 19 -9.21 -15.67 -39.08
N ALA A 20 -9.46 -15.55 -40.39
CA ALA A 20 -9.07 -14.43 -41.23
C ALA A 20 -10.06 -13.26 -41.07
N CYS A 21 -9.51 -12.05 -41.03
CA CYS A 21 -10.21 -10.77 -41.24
C CYS A 21 -10.75 -10.68 -42.64
N THR A 22 -12.01 -10.24 -42.80
CA THR A 22 -12.50 -9.60 -44.01
C THR A 22 -13.02 -8.20 -43.66
N GLN A 23 -12.41 -7.21 -44.33
CA GLN A 23 -12.85 -5.82 -44.38
C GLN A 23 -14.11 -5.70 -45.26
N ALA A 24 -15.03 -4.82 -44.86
CA ALA A 24 -16.02 -4.24 -45.79
C ALA A 24 -15.95 -2.71 -45.67
N VAL A 25 -15.70 -2.10 -46.81
CA VAL A 25 -15.63 -0.68 -47.09
C VAL A 25 -16.94 -0.22 -47.70
N GLY A 26 -17.35 1.01 -47.44
CA GLY A 26 -18.34 1.79 -48.19
C GLY A 26 -19.55 2.22 -47.36
N ALA A 27 -20.09 3.42 -47.45
CA ALA A 27 -19.87 4.59 -48.30
C ALA A 27 -20.46 5.81 -47.58
N GLU A 28 -20.01 6.97 -48.01
CA GLU A 28 -20.43 8.33 -47.71
C GLU A 28 -21.97 8.54 -47.84
N GLU A 29 -22.49 9.48 -47.03
CA GLU A 29 -23.35 10.53 -47.59
C GLU A 29 -23.35 11.78 -46.71
N THR A 30 -23.15 12.87 -47.39
CA THR A 30 -23.08 14.27 -47.04
C THR A 30 -24.46 14.89 -46.82
N ALA A 31 -24.54 15.90 -45.97
CA ALA A 31 -25.24 17.19 -46.14
C ALA A 31 -25.48 17.80 -44.74
N SER A 32 -25.16 18.99 -44.49
CA SER A 32 -25.32 20.34 -44.98
C SER A 32 -25.55 21.27 -43.79
N SER A 33 -24.60 22.15 -43.64
CA SER A 33 -24.62 23.55 -43.19
C SER A 33 -25.94 24.21 -42.76
N GLN A 34 -25.89 24.99 -41.65
CA GLN A 34 -26.24 26.41 -41.55
C GLN A 34 -25.97 26.90 -40.11
N SER A 35 -24.95 27.69 -39.84
CA SER A 35 -24.86 29.13 -39.86
C SER A 35 -25.93 29.84 -38.99
N SER A 36 -25.53 30.43 -37.88
CA SER A 36 -25.96 31.75 -37.45
C SER A 36 -24.98 32.34 -36.46
N GLN A 37 -24.17 33.26 -36.95
CA GLN A 37 -23.51 34.33 -36.22
C GLN A 37 -24.56 35.40 -35.88
N THR A 38 -24.51 35.97 -34.72
CA THR A 38 -24.93 37.33 -34.34
C THR A 38 -24.51 37.54 -32.90
N THR A 39 -23.88 38.48 -32.38
CA THR A 39 -23.31 39.79 -32.74
C THR A 39 -22.67 40.26 -31.43
N LEU A 40 -21.45 40.72 -31.51
CA LEU A 40 -20.81 41.58 -30.51
C LEU A 40 -21.55 42.94 -30.49
N GLU A 41 -21.64 43.54 -29.34
CA GLU A 41 -21.31 44.92 -29.07
C GLU A 41 -22.18 45.57 -27.96
N GLU A 42 -21.50 46.41 -27.21
CA GLU A 42 -21.95 47.54 -26.39
C GLU A 42 -22.49 47.16 -24.99
N THR A 43 -21.94 47.63 -23.89
CA THR A 43 -21.65 49.03 -23.61
C THR A 43 -20.64 49.21 -22.48
N ARG A 44 -19.66 49.99 -22.81
CA ARG A 44 -18.71 50.63 -21.90
C ARG A 44 -19.33 51.93 -21.37
N ASN A 45 -19.03 52.30 -20.15
CA ASN A 45 -19.16 53.57 -19.46
C ASN A 45 -20.22 53.68 -18.36
N ARG A 46 -19.76 53.78 -17.15
CA ARG A 46 -19.86 55.00 -16.38
C ARG A 46 -18.85 55.04 -15.26
N ALA A 47 -18.00 56.03 -15.31
CA ALA A 47 -17.03 56.45 -14.33
C ALA A 47 -17.65 57.30 -13.22
N GLU A 48 -16.96 57.27 -12.09
CA GLU A 48 -16.79 58.35 -11.10
C GLU A 48 -17.97 58.84 -10.28
N THR A 49 -17.89 58.65 -8.99
CA THR A 49 -17.80 59.75 -8.01
C THR A 49 -17.21 59.23 -6.69
N GLN A 50 -16.28 59.97 -6.26
CA GLN A 50 -15.49 60.12 -5.06
C GLN A 50 -16.37 60.48 -3.83
N GLU A 51 -16.04 59.98 -2.66
CA GLU A 51 -15.49 60.70 -1.50
C GLU A 51 -15.66 59.90 -0.20
N ASP A 52 -14.51 59.77 0.45
CA ASP A 52 -14.15 59.79 1.88
C ASP A 52 -15.18 59.34 2.92
N LEU A 53 -14.78 58.42 3.77
CA LEU A 53 -14.49 58.58 5.20
C LEU A 53 -14.43 57.20 5.91
N ASP A 54 -13.38 57.05 6.55
CA ASP A 54 -13.14 56.56 7.92
C ASP A 54 -12.37 55.26 8.03
N SER A 55 -11.17 55.45 8.53
CA SER A 55 -10.25 54.49 9.07
C SER A 55 -10.86 53.72 10.24
N GLN A 56 -11.08 52.41 10.06
CA GLN A 56 -11.06 51.46 11.18
C GLN A 56 -10.05 50.39 10.86
N GLU A 57 -8.97 50.42 11.63
CA GLU A 57 -8.05 49.35 11.83
C GLU A 57 -8.83 48.07 12.18
N THR A 58 -8.90 47.13 11.27
CA THR A 58 -9.19 45.75 11.63
C THR A 58 -7.86 45.04 11.80
N ASP A 59 -7.56 44.77 13.06
CA ASP A 59 -6.49 43.88 13.48
C ASP A 59 -6.49 42.65 12.59
N GLY A 60 -5.34 42.47 11.90
CA GLY A 60 -5.05 41.26 11.17
C GLY A 60 -5.02 40.08 12.14
N VAL A 61 -6.03 39.23 12.03
CA VAL A 61 -5.93 37.88 12.55
C VAL A 61 -4.83 37.22 11.75
N SER A 62 -3.63 37.26 12.30
CA SER A 62 -2.55 36.38 11.86
C SER A 62 -3.08 34.97 12.11
N ALA A 63 -3.35 34.23 11.04
CA ALA A 63 -3.50 32.80 11.11
C ALA A 63 -2.22 32.30 11.78
N ASP A 64 -2.37 31.80 12.98
CA ASP A 64 -1.36 31.06 13.71
C ASP A 64 -1.02 29.82 12.85
N GLN A 65 -0.01 29.94 12.00
CA GLN A 65 0.67 28.79 11.45
C GLN A 65 1.43 28.21 12.64
N SER A 66 0.74 27.38 13.43
CA SER A 66 1.41 26.46 14.31
C SER A 66 2.38 25.67 13.41
N SER A 67 3.67 25.90 13.57
CA SER A 67 4.71 25.10 12.94
C SER A 67 4.50 23.66 13.46
N GLN A 68 3.74 22.85 12.71
CA GLN A 68 3.73 21.43 12.94
C GLN A 68 5.17 20.97 12.74
N THR A 69 5.79 20.51 13.81
CA THR A 69 7.09 19.86 13.71
C THR A 69 6.95 18.64 12.82
N ALA A 70 7.90 18.45 11.90
CA ALA A 70 7.90 17.27 11.02
C ALA A 70 7.82 15.98 11.86
N PRO A 71 7.09 14.96 11.41
CA PRO A 71 7.02 13.68 12.12
C PRO A 71 8.40 13.08 12.33
N ALA A 72 8.65 12.54 13.52
CA ALA A 72 9.87 11.80 13.82
C ALA A 72 9.82 10.40 13.18
N VAL A 73 10.91 10.00 12.55
CA VAL A 73 11.18 8.65 12.08
C VAL A 73 12.43 8.15 12.78
N TYR A 74 12.27 7.19 13.67
CA TYR A 74 13.38 6.55 14.38
C TYR A 74 13.98 5.44 13.55
N MET A 75 15.30 5.31 13.52
CA MET A 75 16.01 4.34 12.71
C MET A 75 17.16 3.69 13.48
N THR A 76 17.37 2.39 13.24
CA THR A 76 18.61 1.67 13.59
C THR A 76 19.08 0.84 12.40
N THR A 77 20.40 0.69 12.25
CA THR A 77 21.01 -0.26 11.29
C THR A 77 21.10 -1.69 11.86
N ASP A 78 20.84 -1.86 13.16
CA ASP A 78 20.77 -3.17 13.80
C ASP A 78 19.47 -3.91 13.43
N ILE A 79 19.55 -4.85 12.47
CA ILE A 79 18.43 -5.70 12.06
C ILE A 79 18.42 -6.98 12.89
N SER A 80 18.17 -6.81 14.18
CA SER A 80 17.99 -7.88 15.16
C SER A 80 16.68 -7.69 15.94
N ALA A 81 16.31 -8.69 16.75
CA ALA A 81 15.19 -8.55 17.67
C ALA A 81 15.41 -7.39 18.65
N GLU A 82 16.65 -7.15 19.11
CA GLU A 82 17.01 -6.02 19.96
C GLU A 82 16.84 -4.68 19.22
N GLY A 83 17.34 -4.57 17.97
CA GLY A 83 17.18 -3.38 17.15
C GLY A 83 15.70 -3.05 16.87
N LEU A 84 14.87 -4.08 16.59
CA LEU A 84 13.43 -3.91 16.44
C LEU A 84 12.77 -3.38 17.71
N MET A 85 13.14 -3.92 18.88
CA MET A 85 12.64 -3.44 20.17
C MET A 85 13.10 -2.01 20.45
N ASN A 86 14.33 -1.63 20.07
CA ASN A 86 14.87 -0.29 20.28
C ASN A 86 14.07 0.77 19.51
N VAL A 87 13.76 0.55 18.22
CA VAL A 87 12.93 1.50 17.46
C VAL A 87 11.49 1.56 17.99
N TYR A 88 10.93 0.43 18.41
CA TYR A 88 9.61 0.40 19.05
C TYR A 88 9.60 1.23 20.35
N HIS A 89 10.59 1.04 21.23
CA HIS A 89 10.68 1.79 22.49
C HIS A 89 10.91 3.29 22.26
N ALA A 90 11.66 3.65 21.21
CA ALA A 90 11.91 5.06 20.88
C ALA A 90 10.61 5.82 20.57
N LEU A 91 9.60 5.15 20.03
CA LEU A 91 8.28 5.74 19.82
C LEU A 91 7.55 6.08 21.12
N GLN A 92 7.91 5.48 22.25
CA GLN A 92 7.22 5.62 23.53
C GLN A 92 5.71 5.32 23.42
N ALA A 93 5.34 4.41 22.52
CA ALA A 93 3.97 3.97 22.32
C ALA A 93 3.44 3.28 23.58
N ALA A 94 2.15 3.46 23.86
CA ALA A 94 1.44 2.83 24.97
C ALA A 94 0.20 2.08 24.46
N PRO A 95 0.37 0.96 23.72
CA PRO A 95 -0.75 0.15 23.26
C PRO A 95 -1.64 -0.27 24.41
N ALA A 96 -2.95 -0.21 24.24
CA ALA A 96 -3.92 -0.61 25.22
C ALA A 96 -5.00 -1.51 24.59
N GLY A 97 -5.60 -2.39 25.41
CA GLY A 97 -6.61 -3.32 24.92
C GLY A 97 -6.00 -4.49 24.16
N LYS A 98 -6.72 -5.03 23.17
CA LYS A 98 -6.25 -6.10 22.31
C LYS A 98 -5.36 -5.53 21.20
N VAL A 99 -4.14 -6.01 21.11
CA VAL A 99 -3.15 -5.53 20.14
C VAL A 99 -3.08 -6.48 18.94
N ALA A 100 -3.17 -5.92 17.74
CA ALA A 100 -2.90 -6.60 16.48
C ALA A 100 -1.52 -6.24 15.96
N VAL A 101 -0.69 -7.21 15.60
CA VAL A 101 0.51 -7.01 14.78
C VAL A 101 0.17 -7.41 13.35
N LYS A 102 0.02 -6.40 12.48
CA LYS A 102 -0.27 -6.62 11.05
C LYS A 102 1.03 -6.77 10.27
N LEU A 103 1.23 -7.94 9.74
CA LEU A 103 2.35 -8.24 8.84
C LEU A 103 1.87 -9.01 7.60
N SER A 104 2.75 -9.22 6.63
CA SER A 104 2.50 -10.17 5.55
C SER A 104 3.06 -11.53 5.93
N THR A 105 2.21 -12.55 5.98
CA THR A 105 2.63 -13.93 6.24
C THR A 105 3.54 -14.49 5.14
N GLY A 106 3.47 -13.93 3.93
CA GLY A 106 4.30 -14.32 2.78
C GLY A 106 3.84 -15.62 2.10
N GLU A 107 4.04 -15.72 0.79
CA GLU A 107 3.88 -17.01 0.10
C GLU A 107 5.01 -17.96 0.47
N PRO A 108 4.81 -19.30 0.43
CA PRO A 108 5.89 -20.27 0.57
C PRO A 108 7.01 -20.00 -0.43
N GLY A 109 8.25 -19.90 0.06
CA GLY A 109 9.41 -19.55 -0.75
C GLY A 109 9.75 -18.06 -0.83
N SER A 110 8.90 -17.18 -0.31
CA SER A 110 9.14 -15.74 -0.24
C SER A 110 10.16 -15.36 0.84
N ASN A 111 10.51 -14.07 0.84
CA ASN A 111 11.45 -13.47 1.80
C ASN A 111 10.78 -12.93 3.07
N TYR A 112 9.66 -13.50 3.52
CA TYR A 112 8.86 -13.02 4.66
C TYR A 112 9.70 -12.75 5.93
N LEU A 113 9.19 -11.90 6.83
CA LEU A 113 9.82 -11.59 8.12
C LEU A 113 9.92 -12.84 8.99
N ARG A 114 11.12 -13.12 9.50
CA ARG A 114 11.38 -14.33 10.29
C ARG A 114 10.97 -14.14 11.74
N THR A 115 10.53 -15.22 12.37
CA THR A 115 10.03 -15.22 13.74
C THR A 115 11.10 -14.90 14.78
N ASP A 116 12.36 -15.20 14.50
CA ASP A 116 13.51 -14.84 15.35
C ASP A 116 13.77 -13.32 15.39
N LEU A 117 13.37 -12.58 14.35
CA LEU A 117 13.44 -11.12 14.33
C LEU A 117 12.28 -10.48 15.08
N ILE A 118 11.06 -10.98 14.90
CA ILE A 118 9.84 -10.28 15.33
C ILE A 118 9.22 -10.81 16.63
N GLY A 119 9.67 -11.98 17.08
CA GLY A 119 9.03 -12.70 18.20
C GLY A 119 8.99 -11.91 19.50
N ASP A 120 10.09 -11.25 19.85
CA ASP A 120 10.18 -10.47 21.09
C ASP A 120 9.17 -9.31 21.09
N LEU A 121 9.02 -8.61 19.97
CA LEU A 121 8.03 -7.53 19.82
C LEU A 121 6.62 -8.06 19.99
N VAL A 122 6.24 -9.10 19.23
CA VAL A 122 4.90 -9.67 19.24
C VAL A 122 4.52 -10.18 20.65
N GLN A 123 5.44 -10.90 21.30
CA GLN A 123 5.22 -11.45 22.64
C GLN A 123 5.20 -10.37 23.73
N SER A 124 6.04 -9.33 23.63
CA SER A 124 6.04 -8.23 24.60
C SER A 124 4.72 -7.45 24.62
N LEU A 125 3.99 -7.48 23.52
CA LEU A 125 2.69 -6.82 23.34
C LEU A 125 1.49 -7.73 23.66
N ASP A 126 1.71 -9.01 23.95
CA ASP A 126 0.65 -10.03 24.02
C ASP A 126 -0.28 -9.95 22.80
N ALA A 127 0.32 -9.76 21.63
CA ALA A 127 -0.39 -9.42 20.42
C ALA A 127 -0.83 -10.65 19.62
N THR A 128 -1.92 -10.50 18.88
CA THR A 128 -2.32 -11.42 17.81
C THR A 128 -1.70 -10.97 16.49
N ILE A 129 -1.09 -11.88 15.73
CA ILE A 129 -0.66 -11.64 14.36
C ILE A 129 -1.89 -11.66 13.46
N VAL A 130 -2.12 -10.59 12.68
CA VAL A 130 -3.30 -10.47 11.84
C VAL A 130 -2.93 -10.32 10.36
N GLU A 131 -3.73 -10.94 9.48
CA GLU A 131 -3.63 -10.85 8.02
C GLU A 131 -5.04 -11.03 7.39
N CYS A 132 -5.17 -10.82 6.09
CA CYS A 132 -6.34 -11.17 5.30
C CYS A 132 -5.96 -12.01 4.08
N ASN A 133 -6.88 -12.85 3.61
CA ASN A 133 -6.71 -13.66 2.42
C ASN A 133 -6.32 -12.82 1.19
N THR A 134 -5.57 -13.40 0.27
CA THR A 134 -5.22 -12.73 -0.99
C THR A 134 -6.36 -12.78 -1.99
N ALA A 135 -6.40 -11.78 -2.90
CA ALA A 135 -7.37 -11.74 -4.01
C ALA A 135 -6.89 -12.46 -5.27
N TYR A 136 -5.66 -12.97 -5.27
CA TYR A 136 -5.09 -13.80 -6.34
C TYR A 136 -4.98 -15.25 -5.88
N GLY A 137 -4.84 -16.19 -6.83
CA GLY A 137 -4.59 -17.59 -6.52
C GLY A 137 -3.20 -17.79 -5.91
N GLY A 138 -3.11 -18.64 -4.89
CA GLY A 138 -1.86 -18.92 -4.15
C GLY A 138 -2.17 -19.63 -2.85
N SER A 139 -1.16 -19.82 -2.01
CA SER A 139 -1.30 -20.56 -0.75
C SER A 139 -2.06 -19.76 0.32
N ARG A 140 -2.30 -18.47 0.10
CA ARG A 140 -3.03 -17.58 1.01
C ARG A 140 -4.38 -17.12 0.44
N SER A 141 -4.90 -17.82 -0.59
CA SER A 141 -6.15 -17.44 -1.26
C SER A 141 -7.43 -17.91 -0.55
N ASN A 142 -7.30 -18.73 0.48
CA ASN A 142 -8.40 -19.10 1.36
C ASN A 142 -7.89 -19.34 2.78
N THR A 143 -8.77 -19.18 3.74
CA THR A 143 -8.47 -19.18 5.17
C THR A 143 -7.72 -20.42 5.65
N ALA A 144 -8.18 -21.63 5.28
CA ALA A 144 -7.54 -22.87 5.74
C ALA A 144 -6.10 -23.01 5.23
N MET A 145 -5.85 -22.68 3.97
CA MET A 145 -4.49 -22.70 3.41
C MET A 145 -3.63 -21.58 4.01
N HIS A 146 -4.22 -20.42 4.29
CA HIS A 146 -3.51 -19.29 4.87
C HIS A 146 -3.04 -19.57 6.31
N TYR A 147 -3.89 -20.19 7.14
CA TYR A 147 -3.45 -20.68 8.46
C TYR A 147 -2.32 -21.70 8.37
N GLN A 148 -2.35 -22.61 7.36
CA GLN A 148 -1.25 -23.55 7.14
C GLN A 148 0.05 -22.82 6.79
N VAL A 149 0.00 -21.77 5.94
CA VAL A 149 1.19 -20.94 5.65
C VAL A 149 1.71 -20.26 6.92
N ALA A 150 0.84 -19.73 7.76
CA ALA A 150 1.24 -19.11 9.01
C ALA A 150 1.92 -20.12 9.97
N GLU A 151 1.43 -21.35 10.03
CA GLU A 151 2.03 -22.44 10.79
C GLU A 151 3.39 -22.86 10.21
N ASP A 152 3.47 -23.10 8.90
CA ASP A 152 4.70 -23.49 8.20
C ASP A 152 5.81 -22.44 8.33
N HIS A 153 5.44 -21.15 8.41
CA HIS A 153 6.37 -20.04 8.62
C HIS A 153 6.70 -19.78 10.10
N GLY A 154 6.06 -20.53 11.01
CA GLY A 154 6.35 -20.51 12.46
C GLY A 154 5.64 -19.39 13.23
N TYR A 155 4.73 -18.63 12.61
CA TYR A 155 4.03 -17.53 13.28
C TYR A 155 3.16 -18.03 14.45
N THR A 156 2.50 -19.18 14.29
CA THR A 156 1.68 -19.80 15.35
C THR A 156 2.48 -20.27 16.57
N ALA A 157 3.83 -20.34 16.45
CA ALA A 157 4.71 -20.67 17.57
C ALA A 157 5.03 -19.44 18.46
N ILE A 158 4.81 -18.22 17.96
CA ILE A 158 5.14 -16.99 18.69
C ILE A 158 3.91 -16.20 19.13
N ALA A 159 2.73 -16.40 18.50
CA ALA A 159 1.48 -15.73 18.84
C ALA A 159 0.27 -16.48 18.27
N ASP A 160 -0.92 -16.10 18.71
CA ASP A 160 -2.14 -16.42 18.00
C ASP A 160 -2.14 -15.72 16.62
N VAL A 161 -2.77 -16.36 15.63
CA VAL A 161 -2.90 -15.81 14.27
C VAL A 161 -4.38 -15.70 13.94
N ASP A 162 -4.78 -14.57 13.36
CA ASP A 162 -6.16 -14.31 12.92
C ASP A 162 -6.17 -13.88 11.44
N ILE A 163 -6.89 -14.61 10.61
CA ILE A 163 -7.17 -14.25 9.22
C ILE A 163 -8.48 -13.46 9.23
N MET A 164 -8.35 -12.14 9.38
CA MET A 164 -9.43 -11.22 9.71
C MET A 164 -10.63 -11.24 8.77
N ASP A 165 -10.49 -11.74 7.55
CA ASP A 165 -11.57 -11.87 6.57
C ASP A 165 -12.14 -13.29 6.47
N GLU A 166 -11.89 -14.17 7.46
CA GLU A 166 -12.43 -15.53 7.45
C GLU A 166 -13.97 -15.55 7.53
N ASP A 167 -14.56 -14.58 8.21
CA ASP A 167 -16.01 -14.41 8.36
C ASP A 167 -16.58 -13.33 7.40
N GLY A 168 -15.75 -12.82 6.46
CA GLY A 168 -16.16 -11.85 5.45
C GLY A 168 -15.56 -10.46 5.65
N SER A 169 -16.26 -9.44 5.17
CA SER A 169 -15.79 -8.06 5.15
C SER A 169 -16.66 -7.14 6.00
N MET A 170 -16.05 -6.10 6.53
CA MET A 170 -16.76 -4.90 7.00
C MET A 170 -16.34 -3.68 6.16
N THR A 171 -17.13 -2.62 6.22
CA THR A 171 -16.92 -1.43 5.40
C THR A 171 -16.44 -0.26 6.26
N LEU A 172 -15.36 0.39 5.83
CA LEU A 172 -14.90 1.67 6.37
C LEU A 172 -15.20 2.79 5.35
N PRO A 173 -15.64 3.98 5.79
CA PRO A 173 -15.82 5.12 4.89
C PRO A 173 -14.45 5.64 4.44
N VAL A 174 -14.34 6.04 3.18
CA VAL A 174 -13.18 6.77 2.63
C VAL A 174 -13.56 8.25 2.54
N VAL A 175 -13.01 9.06 3.44
CA VAL A 175 -13.28 10.50 3.48
C VAL A 175 -12.27 11.24 2.62
N GLY A 176 -12.79 12.00 1.65
CA GLY A 176 -11.94 12.80 0.74
C GLY A 176 -11.25 11.99 -0.38
N GLY A 177 -11.63 10.74 -0.58
CA GLY A 177 -11.12 9.94 -1.69
C GLY A 177 -11.59 10.44 -3.06
N THR A 178 -10.77 10.28 -4.06
CA THR A 178 -11.07 10.62 -5.47
C THR A 178 -11.50 9.39 -6.28
N ASN A 179 -11.03 8.21 -5.88
CA ASN A 179 -11.32 6.93 -6.52
C ASN A 179 -12.25 6.05 -5.69
N LEU A 180 -12.09 6.07 -4.36
CA LEU A 180 -12.85 5.25 -3.44
C LEU A 180 -13.78 6.12 -2.57
N THR A 181 -14.96 5.60 -2.25
CA THR A 181 -15.88 6.14 -1.25
C THR A 181 -15.97 5.24 -0.03
N GLU A 182 -15.53 4.01 -0.16
CA GLU A 182 -15.55 2.98 0.87
C GLU A 182 -14.38 2.00 0.68
N ASN A 183 -13.96 1.38 1.77
CA ASN A 183 -12.93 0.35 1.81
C ASN A 183 -13.49 -0.89 2.51
N TYR A 184 -13.25 -2.08 1.97
CA TYR A 184 -13.69 -3.34 2.55
C TYR A 184 -12.52 -4.01 3.27
N VAL A 185 -12.54 -3.99 4.60
CA VAL A 185 -11.54 -4.63 5.46
C VAL A 185 -12.04 -5.96 6.00
N GLY A 186 -11.15 -6.79 6.55
CA GLY A 186 -11.57 -8.03 7.20
C GLY A 186 -12.58 -7.76 8.33
N SER A 187 -13.61 -8.61 8.48
CA SER A 187 -14.68 -8.42 9.48
C SER A 187 -14.18 -8.43 10.93
N HIS A 188 -13.00 -9.01 11.18
CA HIS A 188 -12.38 -9.02 12.51
C HIS A 188 -11.56 -7.75 12.81
N PHE A 189 -11.50 -6.78 11.91
CA PHE A 189 -10.75 -5.54 12.12
C PHE A 189 -11.15 -4.82 13.42
N GLU A 190 -12.43 -4.79 13.74
CA GLU A 190 -12.95 -4.14 14.95
C GLU A 190 -12.72 -4.94 16.26
N ASN A 191 -12.15 -6.15 16.18
CA ASN A 191 -11.84 -6.96 17.35
C ASN A 191 -10.60 -6.49 18.10
N TYR A 192 -9.84 -5.56 17.54
CA TYR A 192 -8.56 -5.06 18.06
C TYR A 192 -8.63 -3.58 18.35
N ASP A 193 -8.04 -3.18 19.47
CA ASP A 193 -8.05 -1.81 19.98
C ASP A 193 -6.82 -1.02 19.52
N TYR A 194 -5.72 -1.70 19.16
CA TYR A 194 -4.46 -1.08 18.74
C TYR A 194 -3.78 -1.91 17.65
N TYR A 195 -3.19 -1.22 16.65
CA TYR A 195 -2.48 -1.87 15.55
C TYR A 195 -1.01 -1.49 15.50
N VAL A 196 -0.13 -2.49 15.44
CA VAL A 196 1.28 -2.35 15.07
C VAL A 196 1.43 -2.85 13.64
N ILE A 197 1.69 -1.93 12.72
CA ILE A 197 1.89 -2.24 11.30
C ILE A 197 3.36 -2.57 11.09
N LEU A 198 3.68 -3.85 11.04
CA LEU A 198 5.03 -4.37 10.86
C LEU A 198 5.21 -4.79 9.40
N SER A 199 5.91 -3.96 8.63
CA SER A 199 6.05 -4.12 7.19
C SER A 199 7.45 -4.59 6.84
N HIS A 200 7.55 -5.54 5.94
CA HIS A 200 8.78 -5.85 5.24
C HIS A 200 8.88 -4.94 4.02
N PHE A 201 9.67 -3.87 4.11
CA PHE A 201 9.82 -2.89 3.02
C PHE A 201 10.65 -3.48 1.88
N LYS A 202 10.14 -3.39 0.65
CA LYS A 202 10.82 -3.86 -0.56
C LYS A 202 10.08 -3.48 -1.84
N GLY A 203 10.58 -3.91 -2.99
CA GLY A 203 9.93 -3.74 -4.29
C GLY A 203 8.58 -4.44 -4.39
N HIS A 204 7.76 -3.97 -5.32
CA HIS A 204 6.46 -4.55 -5.63
C HIS A 204 6.13 -4.44 -7.11
N ALA A 205 5.65 -5.52 -7.72
CA ALA A 205 5.42 -5.60 -9.16
C ALA A 205 4.38 -4.60 -9.69
N MET A 206 3.39 -4.21 -8.89
CA MET A 206 2.33 -3.28 -9.29
C MET A 206 2.51 -1.89 -8.68
N ALA A 207 2.85 -1.78 -7.39
CA ALA A 207 2.92 -0.51 -6.67
C ALA A 207 4.31 0.14 -6.68
N GLY A 208 5.32 -0.50 -7.28
CA GLY A 208 6.71 -0.03 -7.24
C GLY A 208 7.42 -0.49 -5.97
N TYR A 209 6.87 -0.21 -4.81
CA TYR A 209 7.33 -0.68 -3.51
C TYR A 209 6.15 -1.08 -2.61
N GLY A 210 6.47 -1.72 -1.50
CA GLY A 210 5.52 -2.03 -0.43
C GLY A 210 6.14 -1.71 0.92
N GLY A 211 5.48 -0.86 1.69
CA GLY A 211 5.83 -0.45 3.05
C GLY A 211 4.57 -0.32 3.91
N ALA A 212 4.57 0.64 4.84
CA ALA A 212 3.48 0.89 5.77
C ALA A 212 2.14 1.18 5.07
N ILE A 213 2.12 2.08 4.07
CA ILE A 213 0.89 2.45 3.34
C ILE A 213 0.27 1.23 2.66
N LYS A 214 1.08 0.41 1.98
CA LYS A 214 0.57 -0.81 1.35
C LYS A 214 0.07 -1.82 2.38
N ASN A 215 0.73 -1.94 3.52
CA ASN A 215 0.36 -2.88 4.56
C ASN A 215 -0.97 -2.50 5.22
N ILE A 216 -1.23 -1.22 5.50
CA ILE A 216 -2.51 -0.76 6.05
C ILE A 216 -3.64 -0.73 5.02
N SER A 217 -3.35 -0.59 3.73
CA SER A 217 -4.36 -0.61 2.67
C SER A 217 -4.63 -2.04 2.19
N ILE A 218 -3.79 -2.54 1.28
CA ILE A 218 -3.95 -3.89 0.71
C ILE A 218 -3.87 -4.98 1.79
N GLY A 219 -3.01 -4.80 2.81
CA GLY A 219 -2.81 -5.80 3.86
C GLY A 219 -4.04 -6.00 4.75
N ILE A 220 -4.72 -4.94 5.17
CA ILE A 220 -5.92 -4.98 6.03
C ILE A 220 -7.20 -5.23 5.24
N ALA A 221 -7.22 -4.86 3.95
CA ALA A 221 -8.37 -5.14 3.10
C ALA A 221 -8.66 -6.65 3.02
N SER A 222 -9.93 -7.02 3.07
CA SER A 222 -10.39 -8.37 2.76
C SER A 222 -10.02 -8.77 1.33
N SER A 223 -10.18 -10.03 0.95
CA SER A 223 -9.97 -10.47 -0.44
C SER A 223 -10.81 -9.66 -1.44
N GLU A 224 -12.06 -9.31 -1.09
CA GLU A 224 -12.91 -8.42 -1.87
C GLU A 224 -12.34 -6.99 -1.91
N GLY A 225 -11.94 -6.45 -0.75
CA GLY A 225 -11.37 -5.11 -0.64
C GLY A 225 -10.07 -4.95 -1.41
N LYS A 226 -9.20 -5.97 -1.40
CA LYS A 226 -8.00 -5.99 -2.25
C LYS A 226 -8.35 -5.82 -3.73
N SER A 227 -9.37 -6.52 -4.22
CA SER A 227 -9.83 -6.39 -5.60
C SER A 227 -10.43 -5.00 -5.87
N HIS A 228 -11.17 -4.45 -4.91
CA HIS A 228 -11.76 -3.11 -4.99
C HIS A 228 -10.68 -2.03 -5.12
N ILE A 229 -9.66 -2.06 -4.26
CA ILE A 229 -8.53 -1.12 -4.29
C ILE A 229 -7.76 -1.25 -5.61
N HIS A 230 -7.40 -2.48 -6.03
CA HIS A 230 -6.63 -2.70 -7.26
C HIS A 230 -7.38 -2.23 -8.51
N THR A 231 -8.70 -2.21 -8.50
CA THR A 231 -9.51 -1.70 -9.61
C THR A 231 -9.89 -0.22 -9.49
N ALA A 232 -9.38 0.46 -8.47
CA ALA A 232 -9.74 1.85 -8.16
C ALA A 232 -11.28 2.04 -8.11
N GLY A 233 -11.96 1.14 -7.42
CA GLY A 233 -13.42 1.16 -7.26
C GLY A 233 -14.23 0.83 -8.52
N ARG A 234 -13.59 0.60 -9.67
CA ARG A 234 -14.26 0.45 -10.98
C ARG A 234 -14.75 -0.98 -11.26
N GLY A 235 -14.30 -1.95 -10.45
CA GLY A 235 -14.53 -3.37 -10.70
C GLY A 235 -13.78 -3.91 -11.91
N GLY A 236 -13.99 -5.18 -12.22
CA GLY A 236 -13.31 -5.87 -13.32
C GLY A 236 -12.02 -6.58 -12.88
N SER A 237 -11.03 -6.67 -13.77
CA SER A 237 -9.78 -7.37 -13.47
C SER A 237 -8.80 -6.48 -12.71
N MET A 238 -8.35 -6.94 -11.55
CA MET A 238 -7.34 -6.26 -10.75
C MET A 238 -5.99 -6.05 -11.47
N TRP A 239 -5.75 -6.75 -12.58
CA TRP A 239 -4.51 -6.66 -13.36
C TRP A 239 -4.55 -5.60 -14.47
N SER A 240 -5.69 -4.93 -14.68
CA SER A 240 -5.92 -4.00 -15.79
C SER A 240 -6.32 -2.60 -15.35
N ALA A 241 -6.23 -2.27 -14.07
CA ALA A 241 -6.49 -0.91 -13.59
C ALA A 241 -5.43 0.07 -14.10
N PRO A 242 -5.80 1.34 -14.37
CA PRO A 242 -4.84 2.39 -14.61
C PRO A 242 -3.91 2.56 -13.40
N GLN A 243 -2.62 2.83 -13.66
CA GLN A 243 -1.57 2.83 -12.64
C GLN A 243 -1.83 3.86 -11.53
N ASP A 244 -1.98 5.14 -11.87
CA ASP A 244 -2.12 6.21 -10.88
C ASP A 244 -3.40 6.06 -10.04
N PRO A 245 -4.61 5.82 -10.60
CA PRO A 245 -5.80 5.54 -9.81
C PRO A 245 -5.67 4.35 -8.85
N PHE A 246 -4.89 3.32 -9.19
CA PHE A 246 -4.59 2.23 -8.27
C PHE A 246 -3.73 2.69 -7.09
N LEU A 247 -2.66 3.46 -7.34
CA LEU A 247 -1.77 4.00 -6.31
C LEU A 247 -2.51 4.97 -5.39
N GLU A 248 -3.34 5.84 -5.96
CA GLU A 248 -4.23 6.74 -5.23
C GLU A 248 -5.21 5.97 -4.33
N SER A 249 -5.84 4.92 -4.86
CA SER A 249 -6.76 4.07 -4.09
C SER A 249 -6.08 3.36 -2.93
N MET A 250 -4.80 3.00 -3.05
CA MET A 250 -4.03 2.46 -1.92
C MET A 250 -3.89 3.51 -0.81
N ALA A 251 -3.55 4.75 -1.14
CA ALA A 251 -3.44 5.82 -0.16
C ALA A 251 -4.79 6.13 0.51
N GLU A 252 -5.86 6.19 -0.29
CA GLU A 252 -7.24 6.43 0.19
C GLU A 252 -7.73 5.32 1.13
N ALA A 253 -7.50 4.05 0.77
CA ALA A 253 -7.82 2.90 1.61
C ALA A 253 -6.97 2.89 2.90
N GLY A 254 -5.67 3.23 2.81
CA GLY A 254 -4.81 3.38 3.98
C GLY A 254 -5.32 4.46 4.93
N LYS A 255 -5.76 5.59 4.37
CA LYS A 255 -6.34 6.68 5.17
C LYS A 255 -7.60 6.23 5.91
N SER A 256 -8.50 5.48 5.27
CA SER A 256 -9.72 5.00 5.92
C SER A 256 -9.43 4.11 7.15
N VAL A 257 -8.35 3.33 7.09
CA VAL A 257 -7.89 2.50 8.23
C VAL A 257 -7.30 3.38 9.34
N ALA A 258 -6.42 4.33 8.99
CA ALA A 258 -5.82 5.24 9.97
C ALA A 258 -6.90 6.10 10.66
N ASP A 259 -7.87 6.62 9.90
CA ASP A 259 -9.00 7.40 10.43
C ASP A 259 -9.87 6.56 11.39
N ALA A 260 -10.13 5.29 11.06
CA ALA A 260 -10.93 4.41 11.89
C ALA A 260 -10.24 4.04 13.22
N LEU A 261 -8.91 4.01 13.24
CA LEU A 261 -8.11 3.68 14.43
C LEU A 261 -7.82 4.91 15.32
N ASP A 262 -8.07 6.13 14.84
CA ASP A 262 -7.99 7.38 15.59
C ASP A 262 -6.72 7.48 16.47
N GLY A 263 -5.56 7.27 15.87
CA GLY A 263 -4.25 7.32 16.53
C GLY A 263 -3.83 6.06 17.28
N ASN A 264 -4.67 5.02 17.34
CA ASN A 264 -4.30 3.72 17.93
C ASN A 264 -3.55 2.82 16.94
N ILE A 265 -2.52 3.37 16.32
CA ILE A 265 -1.74 2.71 15.28
C ILE A 265 -0.30 3.24 15.27
N LEU A 266 0.66 2.37 15.00
CA LEU A 266 2.04 2.75 14.70
C LEU A 266 2.61 1.91 13.56
N TYR A 267 3.69 2.37 12.98
CA TYR A 267 4.27 1.80 11.77
C TYR A 267 5.75 1.48 11.96
N ILE A 268 6.13 0.28 11.56
CA ILE A 268 7.53 -0.18 11.55
C ILE A 268 7.82 -0.80 10.19
N ASN A 269 8.84 -0.33 9.51
CA ASN A 269 9.35 -0.88 8.26
C ASN A 269 10.70 -1.56 8.50
N VAL A 270 10.80 -2.83 8.16
CA VAL A 270 12.05 -3.60 8.18
C VAL A 270 12.63 -3.62 6.77
N MET A 271 13.81 -3.06 6.60
CA MET A 271 14.50 -2.93 5.32
C MET A 271 15.66 -3.93 5.22
N ASN A 272 15.31 -5.22 5.21
CA ASN A 272 16.25 -6.31 5.00
C ASN A 272 15.85 -7.17 3.79
N ARG A 273 16.82 -7.85 3.19
CA ARG A 273 16.59 -8.74 2.03
C ARG A 273 15.78 -8.01 0.95
N LEU A 274 16.25 -6.81 0.61
CA LEU A 274 15.58 -5.84 -0.24
C LEU A 274 15.53 -6.29 -1.70
N SER A 275 14.57 -7.17 -2.01
CA SER A 275 14.27 -7.63 -3.37
C SER A 275 13.40 -6.62 -4.12
N VAL A 276 13.46 -6.65 -5.45
CA VAL A 276 12.51 -5.93 -6.33
C VAL A 276 11.11 -6.55 -6.30
N ASP A 277 10.96 -7.75 -5.75
CA ASP A 277 9.70 -8.48 -5.63
C ASP A 277 9.27 -8.61 -4.16
N CYS A 278 7.97 -8.69 -3.93
CA CYS A 278 7.40 -8.72 -2.58
C CYS A 278 7.18 -10.15 -2.07
N ASP A 279 6.79 -10.28 -0.77
CA ASP A 279 6.44 -11.56 -0.15
C ASP A 279 5.16 -12.21 -0.72
N CYS A 280 4.49 -11.55 -1.67
CA CYS A 280 3.40 -12.15 -2.44
C CYS A 280 3.90 -12.99 -3.63
N ASP A 281 5.20 -13.02 -3.88
CA ASP A 281 5.85 -13.87 -4.87
C ASP A 281 6.52 -15.07 -4.19
N SER A 282 6.18 -16.28 -4.63
CA SER A 282 6.76 -17.52 -4.11
C SER A 282 8.17 -17.80 -4.65
N ASN A 283 8.64 -17.01 -5.62
CA ASN A 283 9.98 -17.12 -6.19
C ASN A 283 10.53 -15.72 -6.50
N PRO A 284 10.69 -14.87 -5.47
CA PRO A 284 11.16 -13.51 -5.65
C PRO A 284 12.60 -13.50 -6.18
N SER A 285 12.94 -12.44 -6.91
CA SER A 285 14.33 -12.17 -7.28
C SER A 285 15.22 -12.09 -6.04
N GLU A 286 16.44 -12.61 -6.14
CA GLU A 286 17.41 -12.42 -5.07
C GLU A 286 17.69 -10.91 -4.87
N PRO A 287 17.81 -10.45 -3.62
CA PRO A 287 18.22 -9.08 -3.35
C PRO A 287 19.60 -8.78 -3.94
N ASP A 288 19.73 -7.63 -4.59
CA ASP A 288 20.98 -7.15 -5.17
C ASP A 288 21.45 -5.82 -4.54
N MET A 289 20.81 -5.41 -3.46
CA MET A 289 21.25 -4.31 -2.60
C MET A 289 21.41 -4.79 -1.15
N HIS A 290 22.21 -4.05 -0.37
CA HIS A 290 22.45 -4.33 1.04
C HIS A 290 21.19 -4.07 1.89
N ASP A 291 21.16 -4.69 3.06
CA ASP A 291 20.16 -4.42 4.09
C ASP A 291 20.43 -3.05 4.73
N ILE A 292 19.38 -2.26 4.97
CA ILE A 292 19.52 -0.87 5.42
C ILE A 292 19.28 -0.72 6.93
N GLY A 293 18.19 -1.28 7.46
CA GLY A 293 17.85 -1.09 8.86
C GLY A 293 16.37 -1.30 9.18
N ILE A 294 15.95 -0.81 10.32
CA ILE A 294 14.56 -0.81 10.79
C ILE A 294 14.16 0.62 11.11
N LEU A 295 13.03 1.07 10.56
CA LEU A 295 12.49 2.42 10.78
C LEU A 295 11.12 2.35 11.44
N ALA A 296 10.82 3.32 12.32
CA ALA A 296 9.52 3.39 12.99
C ALA A 296 9.01 4.83 13.11
N SER A 297 7.70 5.02 12.96
CA SER A 297 7.02 6.31 13.11
C SER A 297 5.55 6.11 13.47
N PHE A 298 4.89 7.18 13.94
CA PHE A 298 3.42 7.25 14.00
C PHE A 298 2.80 7.75 12.69
N ASP A 299 3.63 8.14 11.71
CA ASP A 299 3.18 8.63 10.40
C ASP A 299 3.59 7.64 9.31
N PRO A 300 2.62 7.02 8.59
CA PRO A 300 2.92 6.01 7.58
C PRO A 300 3.56 6.59 6.32
N VAL A 301 3.28 7.87 6.00
CA VAL A 301 3.87 8.54 4.84
C VAL A 301 5.31 8.90 5.14
N ALA A 302 5.59 9.42 6.34
CA ALA A 302 6.94 9.76 6.80
C ALA A 302 7.87 8.54 6.82
N VAL A 303 7.42 7.43 7.39
CA VAL A 303 8.26 6.21 7.45
C VAL A 303 8.50 5.61 6.07
N ASP A 304 7.49 5.59 5.19
CA ASP A 304 7.66 5.09 3.82
C ASP A 304 8.54 6.04 2.98
N GLN A 305 8.38 7.38 3.14
CA GLN A 305 9.24 8.36 2.48
C GLN A 305 10.71 8.20 2.91
N ALA A 306 10.96 8.05 4.20
CA ALA A 306 12.31 7.82 4.72
C ALA A 306 12.94 6.55 4.14
N CYS A 307 12.18 5.45 4.06
CA CYS A 307 12.65 4.22 3.44
C CYS A 307 13.00 4.40 1.96
N VAL A 308 12.14 5.09 1.19
CA VAL A 308 12.38 5.40 -0.22
C VAL A 308 13.64 6.24 -0.38
N ASP A 309 13.80 7.30 0.41
CA ASP A 309 14.96 8.19 0.34
C ASP A 309 16.27 7.43 0.62
N LEU A 310 16.26 6.50 1.57
CA LEU A 310 17.41 5.63 1.87
C LEU A 310 17.74 4.69 0.69
N VAL A 311 16.74 4.14 0.02
CA VAL A 311 16.95 3.33 -1.20
C VAL A 311 17.56 4.17 -2.31
N TYR A 312 17.06 5.40 -2.51
CA TYR A 312 17.60 6.31 -3.54
C TYR A 312 19.02 6.78 -3.22
N ALA A 313 19.39 6.86 -1.95
CA ALA A 313 20.74 7.22 -1.51
C ALA A 313 21.75 6.05 -1.59
N ALA A 314 21.27 4.81 -1.68
CA ALA A 314 22.12 3.62 -1.68
C ALA A 314 22.87 3.47 -3.02
N GLU A 315 24.20 3.22 -2.97
CA GLU A 315 25.02 3.03 -4.17
C GLU A 315 24.59 1.80 -5.01
N ASP A 316 24.04 0.79 -4.37
CA ASP A 316 23.57 -0.47 -4.96
C ASP A 316 22.03 -0.54 -5.10
N GLY A 317 21.31 0.56 -4.85
CA GLY A 317 19.84 0.62 -4.89
C GLY A 317 19.21 0.64 -6.28
N ALA A 318 20.00 0.61 -7.36
CA ALA A 318 19.54 0.91 -8.72
C ALA A 318 18.38 0.04 -9.21
N SER A 319 18.34 -1.26 -8.91
CA SER A 319 17.25 -2.14 -9.36
C SER A 319 15.94 -1.85 -8.64
N LEU A 320 16.00 -1.56 -7.34
CA LEU A 320 14.82 -1.18 -6.57
C LEU A 320 14.32 0.22 -6.95
N VAL A 321 15.20 1.20 -7.17
CA VAL A 321 14.85 2.51 -7.74
C VAL A 321 14.14 2.35 -9.08
N ASN A 322 14.69 1.55 -10.01
CA ASN A 322 14.05 1.27 -11.29
C ASN A 322 12.66 0.62 -11.14
N ARG A 323 12.47 -0.27 -10.15
CA ARG A 323 11.18 -0.86 -9.87
C ARG A 323 10.18 0.22 -9.39
N ILE A 324 10.58 1.08 -8.46
CA ILE A 324 9.76 2.19 -7.95
C ILE A 324 9.35 3.12 -9.07
N GLU A 325 10.31 3.59 -9.87
CA GLU A 325 10.06 4.53 -10.97
C GLU A 325 9.22 3.93 -12.10
N SER A 326 9.50 2.67 -12.49
CA SER A 326 8.75 1.99 -13.56
C SER A 326 7.26 1.82 -13.25
N ARG A 327 6.87 1.96 -11.99
CA ARG A 327 5.49 1.85 -11.50
C ARG A 327 4.93 3.15 -10.97
N ASN A 328 5.61 4.28 -11.19
CA ASN A 328 5.24 5.57 -10.62
C ASN A 328 5.02 5.51 -9.09
N GLY A 329 5.82 4.68 -8.40
CA GLY A 329 5.57 4.32 -6.99
C GLY A 329 5.54 5.49 -6.02
N LEU A 330 6.26 6.59 -6.33
CA LEU A 330 6.27 7.81 -5.52
C LEU A 330 4.90 8.52 -5.49
N HIS A 331 4.06 8.30 -6.50
CA HIS A 331 2.72 8.88 -6.56
C HIS A 331 1.83 8.43 -5.40
N THR A 332 2.08 7.23 -4.84
CA THR A 332 1.39 6.80 -3.60
C THR A 332 1.68 7.73 -2.45
N LEU A 333 2.94 8.17 -2.25
CA LEU A 333 3.33 9.11 -1.19
C LEU A 333 2.76 10.51 -1.42
N GLU A 334 2.78 10.97 -2.67
CA GLU A 334 2.23 12.27 -3.06
C GLU A 334 0.73 12.32 -2.74
N HIS A 335 -0.03 11.36 -3.25
CA HIS A 335 -1.47 11.31 -3.01
C HIS A 335 -1.82 11.06 -1.52
N ALA A 336 -1.03 10.23 -0.81
CA ALA A 336 -1.22 10.00 0.62
C ALA A 336 -1.07 11.28 1.44
N ALA A 337 -0.09 12.13 1.10
CA ALA A 337 0.05 13.45 1.72
C ALA A 337 -1.09 14.39 1.34
N ASP A 338 -1.51 14.41 0.07
CA ASP A 338 -2.59 15.26 -0.44
C ASP A 338 -3.94 14.96 0.22
N VAL A 339 -4.24 13.68 0.49
CA VAL A 339 -5.47 13.29 1.21
C VAL A 339 -5.35 13.41 2.73
N GLY A 340 -4.17 13.76 3.25
CA GLY A 340 -3.94 13.99 4.68
C GLY A 340 -3.76 12.70 5.49
N LEU A 341 -3.20 11.63 4.89
CA LEU A 341 -2.82 10.42 5.61
C LEU A 341 -1.56 10.64 6.47
N GLY A 342 -0.64 11.53 6.04
CA GLY A 342 0.58 11.84 6.74
C GLY A 342 1.44 12.86 5.98
N SER A 343 2.70 12.99 6.34
CA SER A 343 3.64 13.99 5.82
C SER A 343 4.82 13.34 5.09
N ARG A 344 5.19 13.91 3.94
CA ARG A 344 6.43 13.55 3.24
C ARG A 344 7.67 14.24 3.84
N GLU A 345 7.46 15.29 4.62
CA GLU A 345 8.53 15.91 5.44
C GLU A 345 8.65 15.15 6.75
N TYR A 346 9.86 14.82 7.16
CA TYR A 346 10.14 14.05 8.38
C TYR A 346 11.48 14.42 9.00
N GLU A 347 11.67 14.11 10.27
CA GLU A 347 12.95 14.16 10.97
C GLU A 347 13.46 12.73 11.18
N LEU A 348 14.60 12.38 10.55
CA LEU A 348 15.23 11.07 10.74
C LEU A 348 16.10 11.10 11.99
N ILE A 349 15.82 10.25 12.96
CA ILE A 349 16.52 10.13 14.24
C ILE A 349 17.20 8.77 14.29
N SER A 350 18.55 8.75 14.15
CA SER A 350 19.32 7.52 14.32
C SER A 350 19.43 7.15 15.80
N LEU A 351 19.23 5.86 16.09
CA LEU A 351 19.44 5.27 17.42
C LEU A 351 20.83 4.62 17.55
N ASP A 352 21.59 4.59 16.46
CA ASP A 352 22.95 4.05 16.44
C ASP A 352 23.91 5.12 17.01
N GLU A 353 24.90 4.68 17.83
CA GLU A 353 25.93 5.56 18.42
C GLU A 353 26.98 6.02 17.40
#